data_d0817689755adc1d3b3ab582dfe1a0b9
#
_entry.id   d0817689755adc1d3b3ab582dfe1a0b9
#
_cell.length_a   1.000
_cell.length_b   1.000
_cell.length_c   1.000
_cell.angle_alpha   90.00
_cell.angle_beta   90.00
_cell.angle_gamma   90.00
#
_symmetry.space_group_name_H-M   'P 1'
#
loop_
_entity.id
_entity.type
_entity.pdbx_description
1 polymer ?
#
loop_
_entity_poly.entity_id
_entity_poly.type
_entity_poly.pdbx_seq_one_letter_code
_entity_poly.pdbx_strand_id
1 'polypeptide(L)'
;LKGLLIMTAFQPWMILLFWFAAKRIDSSLFDSAICDGASNWGLFRKIYAPIVRPYVMIAAFLSIAESWNLLEQPMTFLQSKEKYPLSMILMQLSTDNAELKNVLCLLFAIPLMILFGTMVKKIIDT
;
A
#
# COMPACT_ATOMS: atom_id res chain seq x y z
N LEU A 1 -3.24 -19.55 3.18
CA LEU A 1 -2.97 -18.19 3.64
C LEU A 1 -1.61 -17.67 3.16
N LYS A 2 -0.51 -18.48 3.27
CA LYS A 2 0.85 -18.06 2.85
C LYS A 2 0.93 -17.76 1.35
N GLY A 3 0.30 -18.57 0.48
CA GLY A 3 0.27 -18.32 -0.97
C GLY A 3 -0.43 -17.02 -1.36
N LEU A 4 -1.50 -16.69 -0.66
CA LEU A 4 -2.26 -15.45 -0.85
C LEU A 4 -1.42 -14.21 -0.49
N LEU A 5 -0.66 -14.27 0.61
CA LEU A 5 0.26 -13.20 1.02
C LEU A 5 1.39 -12.97 0.01
N ILE A 6 1.91 -14.02 -0.61
CA ILE A 6 2.97 -13.90 -1.62
C ILE A 6 2.41 -13.25 -2.90
N MET A 7 1.22 -13.63 -3.34
CA MET A 7 0.59 -13.04 -4.53
C MET A 7 0.26 -11.56 -4.35
N THR A 8 -0.20 -11.15 -3.17
CA THR A 8 -0.51 -9.75 -2.88
C THR A 8 0.73 -8.88 -2.70
N ALA A 9 1.88 -9.46 -2.36
CA ALA A 9 3.12 -8.72 -2.16
C ALA A 9 3.77 -8.25 -3.48
N PHE A 10 3.51 -8.94 -4.60
CA PHE A 10 4.08 -8.62 -5.91
C PHE A 10 3.04 -7.99 -6.82
N GLN A 11 3.02 -6.67 -6.86
CA GLN A 11 2.11 -5.91 -7.73
C GLN A 11 2.90 -5.16 -8.81
N PRO A 12 2.59 -5.34 -10.11
CA PRO A 12 3.34 -4.73 -11.20
C PRO A 12 3.38 -3.21 -11.15
N TRP A 13 2.34 -2.56 -10.67
CA TRP A 13 2.28 -1.10 -10.55
C TRP A 13 3.27 -0.54 -9.50
N MET A 14 3.66 -1.33 -8.49
CA MET A 14 4.71 -0.93 -7.55
C MET A 14 6.05 -0.71 -8.27
N ILE A 15 6.39 -1.59 -9.21
CA ILE A 15 7.63 -1.48 -10.00
C ILE A 15 7.64 -0.16 -10.77
N LEU A 16 6.52 0.19 -11.39
CA LEU A 16 6.37 1.47 -12.11
C LEU A 16 6.54 2.66 -11.18
N LEU A 17 5.95 2.61 -9.99
CA LEU A 17 6.02 3.69 -9.01
C LEU A 17 7.45 3.91 -8.51
N PHE A 18 8.17 2.85 -8.20
CA PHE A 18 9.60 2.92 -7.83
C PHE A 18 10.48 3.36 -8.98
N TRP A 19 10.17 2.95 -10.21
CA TRP A 19 10.89 3.41 -11.39
C TRP A 19 10.72 4.92 -11.61
N PHE A 20 9.50 5.45 -11.46
CA PHE A 20 9.25 6.89 -11.48
C PHE A 20 9.97 7.64 -10.37
N ALA A 21 10.01 7.07 -9.16
CA ALA A 21 10.75 7.64 -8.05
C ALA A 21 12.25 7.73 -8.37
N ALA A 22 12.82 6.65 -8.89
CA ALA A 22 14.24 6.59 -9.26
C ALA A 22 14.60 7.57 -10.38
N LYS A 23 13.73 7.75 -11.39
CA LYS A 23 13.94 8.72 -12.48
C LYS A 23 13.98 10.19 -12.03
N ARG A 24 13.38 10.51 -10.91
CA ARG A 24 13.38 11.88 -10.37
C ARG A 24 14.67 12.25 -9.64
N ILE A 25 15.53 11.27 -9.40
CA ILE A 25 16.81 11.51 -8.72
C ILE A 25 17.82 11.92 -9.76
N ASP A 26 18.30 13.17 -9.68
CA ASP A 26 19.35 13.66 -10.57
C ASP A 26 20.69 12.99 -10.23
N SER A 27 21.38 12.48 -11.24
CA SER A 27 22.69 11.86 -11.08
C SER A 27 23.73 12.82 -10.50
N SER A 28 23.59 14.11 -10.78
CA SER A 28 24.50 15.15 -10.26
C SER A 28 24.53 15.21 -8.73
N LEU A 29 23.42 14.87 -8.06
CA LEU A 29 23.37 14.78 -6.60
C LEU A 29 24.25 13.64 -6.05
N PHE A 30 24.31 12.52 -6.77
CA PHE A 30 25.19 11.42 -6.39
C PHE A 30 26.67 11.74 -6.64
N ASP A 31 26.95 12.35 -7.79
CA ASP A 31 28.31 12.69 -8.18
C ASP A 31 28.91 13.70 -7.20
N SER A 32 28.17 14.73 -6.82
CA SER A 32 28.62 15.73 -5.83
C SER A 32 28.87 15.10 -4.46
N ALA A 33 27.97 14.24 -4.00
CA ALA A 33 28.13 13.60 -2.70
C ALA A 33 29.27 12.57 -2.66
N ILE A 34 29.58 11.92 -3.79
CA ILE A 34 30.77 11.05 -3.93
C ILE A 34 32.03 11.89 -3.86
N CYS A 35 32.07 13.05 -4.53
CA CYS A 35 33.19 13.98 -4.45
C CYS A 35 33.43 14.48 -3.01
N ASP A 36 32.36 14.64 -2.22
CA ASP A 36 32.42 14.98 -0.80
C ASP A 36 32.83 13.80 0.10
N GLY A 37 33.16 12.64 -0.47
CA GLY A 37 33.61 11.46 0.27
C GLY A 37 32.50 10.68 0.97
N ALA A 38 31.23 10.84 0.54
CA ALA A 38 30.13 10.10 1.11
C ALA A 38 30.24 8.59 0.82
N SER A 39 30.07 7.77 1.85
CA SER A 39 29.98 6.32 1.69
C SER A 39 28.66 5.94 1.00
N ASN A 40 28.61 4.76 0.36
CA ASN A 40 27.39 4.23 -0.27
C ASN A 40 26.19 4.18 0.68
N TRP A 41 26.43 3.87 1.97
CA TRP A 41 25.40 3.90 3.00
C TRP A 41 24.94 5.32 3.35
N GLY A 42 25.87 6.27 3.34
CA GLY A 42 25.57 7.71 3.51
C GLY A 42 24.70 8.25 2.39
N LEU A 43 25.00 7.92 1.14
CA LEU A 43 24.22 8.24 -0.05
C LEU A 43 22.80 7.69 0.04
N PHE A 44 22.68 6.41 0.39
CA PHE A 44 21.37 5.77 0.55
C PHE A 44 20.52 6.48 1.62
N ARG A 45 21.07 6.70 2.80
CA ARG A 45 20.31 7.22 3.95
C ARG A 45 20.00 8.72 3.83
N LYS A 46 20.92 9.52 3.29
CA LYS A 46 20.80 10.99 3.26
C LYS A 46 20.17 11.52 1.99
N ILE A 47 20.32 10.82 0.86
CA ILE A 47 19.83 11.29 -0.44
C ILE A 47 18.68 10.41 -0.92
N TYR A 48 18.94 9.11 -1.10
CA TYR A 48 17.97 8.21 -1.72
C TYR A 48 16.72 7.99 -0.85
N ALA A 49 16.89 7.64 0.41
CA ALA A 49 15.79 7.30 1.32
C ALA A 49 14.77 8.45 1.51
N PRO A 50 15.16 9.72 1.73
CA PRO A 50 14.20 10.80 1.87
C PRO A 50 13.42 11.09 0.58
N ILE A 51 14.08 11.01 -0.59
CA ILE A 51 13.43 11.25 -1.89
C ILE A 51 12.41 10.15 -2.21
N VAL A 52 12.74 8.90 -1.90
CA VAL A 52 11.87 7.74 -2.20
C VAL A 52 10.78 7.53 -1.14
N ARG A 53 10.95 8.07 0.06
CA ARG A 53 10.01 7.90 1.18
C ARG A 53 8.54 8.17 0.83
N PRO A 54 8.14 9.28 0.17
CA PRO A 54 6.74 9.51 -0.17
C PRO A 54 6.19 8.45 -1.13
N TYR A 55 7.00 7.96 -2.06
CA TYR A 55 6.59 6.90 -2.98
C TYR A 55 6.38 5.57 -2.27
N VAL A 56 7.26 5.24 -1.31
CA VAL A 56 7.09 4.04 -0.45
C VAL A 56 5.80 4.14 0.35
N MET A 57 5.48 5.32 0.91
CA MET A 57 4.24 5.52 1.66
C MET A 57 3.00 5.37 0.78
N ILE A 58 3.02 5.93 -0.44
CA ILE A 58 1.93 5.77 -1.42
C ILE A 58 1.78 4.29 -1.80
N ALA A 59 2.89 3.61 -2.11
CA ALA A 59 2.88 2.19 -2.44
C ALA A 59 2.30 1.34 -1.30
N ALA A 60 2.72 1.58 -0.06
CA ALA A 60 2.21 0.89 1.11
C ALA A 60 0.70 1.12 1.30
N PHE A 61 0.24 2.36 1.14
CA PHE A 61 -1.19 2.67 1.23
C PHE A 61 -2.01 1.93 0.17
N LEU A 62 -1.59 1.99 -1.10
CA LEU A 62 -2.28 1.33 -2.19
C LEU A 62 -2.32 -0.19 -1.99
N SER A 63 -1.23 -0.79 -1.52
CA SER A 63 -1.19 -2.23 -1.20
C SER A 63 -2.15 -2.60 -0.07
N ILE A 64 -2.24 -1.76 0.97
CA ILE A 64 -3.19 -1.98 2.05
C ILE A 64 -4.62 -1.84 1.54
N ALA A 65 -4.91 -0.81 0.72
CA ALA A 65 -6.23 -0.58 0.15
C ALA A 65 -6.68 -1.74 -0.75
N GLU A 66 -5.79 -2.26 -1.58
CA GLU A 66 -6.08 -3.45 -2.41
C GLU A 66 -6.28 -4.70 -1.56
N SER A 67 -5.42 -4.94 -0.58
CA SER A 67 -5.54 -6.08 0.34
C SER A 67 -6.82 -6.00 1.17
N TRP A 68 -7.28 -4.79 1.48
CA TRP A 68 -8.52 -4.55 2.21
C TRP A 68 -9.76 -4.97 1.41
N ASN A 69 -9.74 -4.75 0.10
CA ASN A 69 -10.84 -5.07 -0.81
C ASN A 69 -10.68 -6.43 -1.52
N LEU A 70 -9.82 -7.30 -1.02
CA LEU A 70 -9.57 -8.63 -1.60
C LEU A 70 -10.85 -9.48 -1.58
N LEU A 71 -11.36 -9.81 -2.77
CA LEU A 71 -12.53 -10.65 -2.97
C LEU A 71 -12.23 -11.90 -3.81
N GLU A 72 -11.60 -11.73 -4.97
CA GLU A 72 -11.41 -12.80 -5.96
C GLU A 72 -10.44 -13.89 -5.48
N GLN A 73 -9.31 -13.50 -4.89
CA GLN A 73 -8.28 -14.44 -4.46
C GLN A 73 -8.75 -15.31 -3.27
N PRO A 74 -9.39 -14.77 -2.21
CA PRO A 74 -9.97 -15.61 -1.16
C PRO A 74 -11.02 -16.57 -1.66
N MET A 75 -11.86 -16.18 -2.64
CA MET A 75 -12.84 -17.07 -3.25
C MET A 75 -12.23 -18.29 -3.90
N THR A 76 -11.05 -18.12 -4.53
CA THR A 76 -10.36 -19.18 -5.24
C THR A 76 -9.54 -20.09 -4.30
N PHE A 77 -8.90 -19.52 -3.29
CA PHE A 77 -7.91 -20.22 -2.45
C PHE A 77 -8.44 -20.68 -1.10
N LEU A 78 -9.55 -20.11 -0.59
CA LEU A 78 -10.08 -20.44 0.72
C LEU A 78 -11.32 -21.32 0.59
N GLN A 79 -11.20 -22.57 1.01
CA GLN A 79 -12.31 -23.54 1.03
C GLN A 79 -13.18 -23.43 2.32
N SER A 80 -12.66 -22.83 3.38
CA SER A 80 -13.35 -22.70 4.68
C SER A 80 -13.91 -21.30 4.88
N LYS A 81 -15.22 -21.18 5.11
CA LYS A 81 -15.90 -19.90 5.39
C LYS A 81 -15.35 -19.14 6.60
N GLU A 82 -14.83 -19.86 7.59
CA GLU A 82 -14.23 -19.28 8.80
C GLU A 82 -12.98 -18.42 8.55
N LYS A 83 -12.35 -18.58 7.38
CA LYS A 83 -11.14 -17.83 7.00
C LYS A 83 -11.39 -16.71 6.00
N TYR A 84 -12.67 -16.41 5.72
CA TYR A 84 -13.02 -15.38 4.78
C TYR A 84 -12.70 -13.99 5.32
N PRO A 85 -12.11 -13.10 4.52
CA PRO A 85 -11.93 -11.70 4.90
C PRO A 85 -13.27 -11.00 5.05
N LEU A 86 -13.28 -9.94 5.84
CA LEU A 86 -14.49 -9.17 6.15
C LEU A 86 -15.17 -8.60 4.89
N SER A 87 -14.40 -8.21 3.89
CA SER A 87 -14.88 -7.76 2.58
C SER A 87 -15.79 -8.79 1.91
N MET A 88 -15.42 -10.06 1.99
CA MET A 88 -16.17 -11.16 1.40
C MET A 88 -17.45 -11.49 2.20
N ILE A 89 -17.37 -11.39 3.53
CA ILE A 89 -18.54 -11.55 4.40
C ILE A 89 -19.58 -10.45 4.13
N LEU A 90 -19.14 -9.20 3.98
CA LEU A 90 -20.00 -8.08 3.64
C LEU A 90 -20.70 -8.25 2.29
N MET A 91 -20.01 -8.84 1.31
CA MET A 91 -20.59 -9.13 0.00
C MET A 91 -21.65 -10.25 0.08
N GLN A 92 -21.44 -11.25 0.95
CA GLN A 92 -22.37 -12.37 1.14
C GLN A 92 -23.56 -12.03 2.04
N LEU A 93 -23.48 -10.94 2.83
CA LEU A 93 -24.61 -10.47 3.61
C LEU A 93 -25.78 -10.17 2.66
N SER A 94 -26.78 -11.04 2.78
CA SER A 94 -27.97 -11.05 1.95
C SER A 94 -28.68 -9.70 1.93
N THR A 95 -29.28 -9.37 0.82
CA THR A 95 -29.97 -8.12 0.47
C THR A 95 -31.22 -7.82 1.31
N ASP A 96 -31.59 -8.67 2.24
CA ASP A 96 -32.85 -8.53 3.00
C ASP A 96 -32.89 -7.30 3.92
N ASN A 97 -31.69 -6.73 4.28
CA ASN A 97 -31.57 -5.52 5.08
C ASN A 97 -30.56 -4.56 4.43
N ALA A 98 -30.97 -3.83 3.41
CA ALA A 98 -30.11 -2.88 2.69
C ALA A 98 -29.53 -1.79 3.61
N GLU A 99 -30.28 -1.36 4.62
CA GLU A 99 -29.84 -0.36 5.59
C GLU A 99 -28.68 -0.88 6.45
N LEU A 100 -28.79 -2.11 6.96
CA LEU A 100 -27.72 -2.74 7.76
C LEU A 100 -26.45 -2.91 6.92
N LYS A 101 -26.59 -3.33 5.67
CA LYS A 101 -25.47 -3.47 4.74
C LYS A 101 -24.75 -2.15 4.51
N ASN A 102 -25.49 -1.06 4.31
CA ASN A 102 -24.92 0.27 4.10
C ASN A 102 -24.13 0.76 5.33
N VAL A 103 -24.68 0.56 6.54
CA VAL A 103 -24.00 0.89 7.79
C VAL A 103 -22.71 0.09 7.95
N LEU A 104 -22.74 -1.21 7.68
CA LEU A 104 -21.56 -2.08 7.76
C LEU A 104 -20.49 -1.69 6.72
N CYS A 105 -20.88 -1.32 5.50
CA CYS A 105 -19.96 -0.83 4.49
C CYS A 105 -19.28 0.49 4.91
N LEU A 106 -20.04 1.40 5.53
CA LEU A 106 -19.47 2.64 6.07
C LEU A 106 -18.48 2.35 7.21
N LEU A 107 -18.83 1.50 8.16
CA LEU A 107 -17.94 1.08 9.23
C LEU A 107 -16.66 0.41 8.70
N PHE A 108 -16.80 -0.40 7.65
CA PHE A 108 -15.66 -1.03 6.98
C PHE A 108 -14.72 -0.03 6.31
N ALA A 109 -15.24 1.09 5.80
CA ALA A 109 -14.44 2.13 5.16
C ALA A 109 -13.69 3.04 6.16
N ILE A 110 -14.18 3.19 7.40
CA ILE A 110 -13.60 4.09 8.40
C ILE A 110 -12.10 3.88 8.62
N PRO A 111 -11.58 2.67 8.89
CA PRO A 111 -10.16 2.46 9.16
C PRO A 111 -9.29 2.84 7.95
N LEU A 112 -9.77 2.59 6.73
CA LEU A 112 -9.07 2.98 5.52
C LEU A 112 -9.01 4.50 5.35
N MET A 113 -10.10 5.21 5.67
CA MET A 113 -10.16 6.68 5.63
C MET A 113 -9.23 7.32 6.66
N ILE A 114 -9.16 6.77 7.87
CA ILE A 114 -8.24 7.23 8.91
C ILE A 114 -6.78 7.04 8.46
N LEU A 115 -6.48 5.88 7.91
CA LEU A 115 -5.15 5.56 7.40
C LEU A 115 -4.75 6.51 6.26
N PHE A 116 -5.68 6.79 5.34
CA PHE A 116 -5.47 7.77 4.26
C PHE A 116 -5.18 9.18 4.81
N GLY A 117 -6.01 9.66 5.74
CA GLY A 117 -5.85 10.98 6.34
C GLY A 117 -4.50 11.15 7.05
N THR A 118 -4.09 10.15 7.84
CA THR A 118 -2.79 10.16 8.53
C THR A 118 -1.62 10.14 7.55
N MET A 119 -1.75 9.41 6.46
CA MET A 119 -0.71 9.30 5.44
C MET A 119 -0.57 10.60 4.63
N VAL A 120 -1.67 11.19 4.19
CA VAL A 120 -1.68 12.47 3.47
C VAL A 120 -1.04 13.56 4.32
N LYS A 121 -1.42 13.66 5.61
CA LYS A 121 -0.80 14.59 6.55
C LYS A 121 0.72 14.40 6.61
N LYS A 122 1.17 13.15 6.75
CA LYS A 122 2.61 12.83 6.84
C LYS A 122 3.39 13.12 5.57
N ILE A 123 2.75 13.03 4.38
CA ILE A 123 3.38 13.39 3.10
C ILE A 123 3.50 14.92 2.96
N ILE A 124 2.50 15.66 3.43
CA ILE A 124 2.50 17.13 3.37
C ILE A 124 3.53 17.71 4.34
N ASP A 125 3.70 17.09 5.50
CA ASP A 125 4.64 17.54 6.54
C ASP A 125 6.12 17.12 6.25
N THR A 126 6.39 16.44 5.11
CA THR A 126 7.73 16.00 4.68
C THR A 126 8.26 16.86 3.56
#